data_c7da7929305074443bce8eea0d8ea560
#
_entry.id   c7da7929305074443bce8eea0d8ea560
#
_cell.length_a   1.000
_cell.length_b   1.000
_cell.length_c   1.000
_cell.angle_alpha   90.00
_cell.angle_beta   90.00
_cell.angle_gamma   90.00
#
_symmetry.space_group_name_H-M   'P 1'
#
loop_
_entity.id
_entity.type
_entity.pdbx_description
1 polymer ?
#
loop_
_entity_poly.entity_id
_entity_poly.type
_entity_poly.pdbx_seq_one_letter_code
_entity_poly.pdbx_strand_id
1 'polypeptide(L)'
;MKRFLICLVAVAGCFAQQRPPTIQSPEVGTDGRVTFRYFDPDAHTVAVHVEGQAKPIPMQKDEQGIWSATTSPLPPELYGYSFEADGMHRLDPMNTVIKPNLLSLSNMVHVPGTGPMRWEQQDIPHGIVHHHFYRSKVVGDHRDYYVYTPPGYDPAAAAQ
;
A
#
# COMPACT_ATOMS: atom_id res chain seq x y z
N MET A 1 36.39 29.96 55.42
CA MET A 1 35.30 29.91 54.40
C MET A 1 35.68 28.83 53.38
N LYS A 2 35.07 27.64 53.51
CA LYS A 2 35.30 26.50 52.58
C LYS A 2 34.21 26.54 51.53
N ARG A 3 34.59 26.78 50.24
CA ARG A 3 33.69 26.72 49.09
C ARG A 3 33.54 25.25 48.62
N PHE A 4 32.37 24.68 48.79
CA PHE A 4 32.01 23.41 48.20
C PHE A 4 31.63 23.66 46.72
N LEU A 5 32.37 23.03 45.83
CA LEU A 5 32.09 23.02 44.41
C LEU A 5 31.21 21.77 44.14
N ILE A 6 29.92 21.99 43.84
CA ILE A 6 29.00 20.90 43.42
C ILE A 6 29.18 20.73 41.94
N CYS A 7 29.83 19.62 41.50
CA CYS A 7 29.85 19.18 40.10
C CYS A 7 28.51 18.53 39.78
N LEU A 8 27.71 19.20 38.97
CA LEU A 8 26.50 18.62 38.38
C LEU A 8 26.92 17.74 37.19
N VAL A 9 26.88 16.42 37.34
CA VAL A 9 27.09 15.49 36.23
C VAL A 9 25.77 15.33 35.50
N ALA A 10 25.67 15.98 34.33
CA ALA A 10 24.55 15.76 33.41
C ALA A 10 24.75 14.43 32.69
N VAL A 11 23.97 13.40 33.08
CA VAL A 11 23.90 12.15 32.34
C VAL A 11 23.00 12.39 31.13
N ALA A 12 23.62 12.67 29.98
CA ALA A 12 22.91 12.68 28.70
C ALA A 12 22.54 11.23 28.35
N GLY A 13 21.30 10.86 28.63
CA GLY A 13 20.74 9.59 28.16
C GLY A 13 20.70 9.59 26.63
N CYS A 14 21.60 8.84 26.00
CA CYS A 14 21.58 8.58 24.57
C CYS A 14 20.39 7.65 24.28
N PHE A 15 19.24 8.20 23.94
CA PHE A 15 18.15 7.43 23.37
C PHE A 15 18.61 6.95 21.99
N ALA A 16 19.17 5.73 21.93
CA ALA A 16 19.40 5.08 20.66
C ALA A 16 18.05 4.91 19.98
N GLN A 17 17.81 5.68 18.93
CA GLN A 17 16.66 5.46 18.06
C GLN A 17 16.83 4.06 17.43
N GLN A 18 16.10 3.10 17.97
CA GLN A 18 16.05 1.76 17.40
C GLN A 18 15.44 1.91 16.01
N ARG A 19 16.23 1.58 14.99
CA ARG A 19 15.69 1.48 13.63
C ARG A 19 14.59 0.42 13.63
N PRO A 20 13.44 0.70 12.99
CA PRO A 20 12.41 -0.32 12.84
C PRO A 20 13.01 -1.59 12.23
N PRO A 21 12.58 -2.78 12.66
CA PRO A 21 13.04 -4.02 12.05
C PRO A 21 12.67 -4.02 10.56
N THR A 22 13.55 -4.60 9.74
CA THR A 22 13.21 -4.82 8.33
C THR A 22 12.20 -5.96 8.28
N ILE A 23 10.96 -5.63 7.92
CA ILE A 23 9.87 -6.59 7.75
C ILE A 23 9.46 -6.66 6.28
N GLN A 24 9.04 -7.83 5.82
CA GLN A 24 8.45 -8.00 4.50
C GLN A 24 6.93 -8.02 4.64
N SER A 25 6.27 -7.07 3.98
CA SER A 25 4.81 -6.98 3.93
C SER A 25 4.40 -6.30 2.60
N PRO A 26 3.39 -6.83 1.91
CA PRO A 26 2.79 -8.15 2.08
C PRO A 26 3.71 -9.28 1.56
N GLU A 27 3.50 -10.50 2.04
CA GLU A 27 4.15 -11.70 1.51
C GLU A 27 3.08 -12.66 0.98
N VAL A 28 3.18 -13.02 -0.31
CA VAL A 28 2.21 -13.91 -0.96
C VAL A 28 2.78 -15.31 -1.05
N GLY A 29 2.08 -16.25 -0.44
CA GLY A 29 2.43 -17.68 -0.50
C GLY A 29 2.00 -18.32 -1.82
N THR A 30 2.64 -19.43 -2.17
CA THR A 30 2.31 -20.21 -3.38
C THR A 30 0.92 -20.85 -3.34
N ASP A 31 0.31 -20.90 -2.16
CA ASP A 31 -1.05 -21.39 -1.92
C ASP A 31 -2.12 -20.27 -1.98
N GLY A 32 -1.73 -19.06 -2.37
CA GLY A 32 -2.62 -17.90 -2.44
C GLY A 32 -2.90 -17.22 -1.10
N ARG A 33 -2.28 -17.65 0.00
CA ARG A 33 -2.38 -16.94 1.27
C ARG A 33 -1.48 -15.71 1.25
N VAL A 34 -1.96 -14.66 1.90
CA VAL A 34 -1.18 -13.41 2.04
C VAL A 34 -0.90 -13.18 3.52
N THR A 35 0.37 -13.03 3.86
CA THR A 35 0.81 -12.65 5.20
C THR A 35 1.12 -11.17 5.21
N PHE A 36 0.42 -10.44 6.07
CA PHE A 36 0.64 -9.03 6.33
C PHE A 36 1.42 -8.87 7.63
N ARG A 37 2.35 -7.89 7.66
CA ARG A 37 3.11 -7.53 8.86
C ARG A 37 3.13 -6.02 9.00
N TYR A 38 2.97 -5.55 10.23
CA TYR A 38 2.96 -4.13 10.55
C TYR A 38 3.73 -3.90 11.86
N PHE A 39 4.69 -3.00 11.84
CA PHE A 39 5.47 -2.66 13.02
C PHE A 39 4.84 -1.48 13.75
N ASP A 40 4.32 -1.74 14.94
CA ASP A 40 3.81 -0.73 15.87
C ASP A 40 3.90 -1.28 17.28
N PRO A 41 5.01 -1.02 18.01
CA PRO A 41 5.20 -1.53 19.35
C PRO A 41 4.25 -0.93 20.38
N ASP A 42 3.71 0.26 20.10
CA ASP A 42 2.87 1.01 21.03
C ASP A 42 1.37 0.75 20.83
N ALA A 43 0.96 0.25 19.65
CA ALA A 43 -0.44 -0.06 19.38
C ALA A 43 -0.98 -1.16 20.33
N HIS A 44 -2.26 -1.01 20.71
CA HIS A 44 -2.99 -1.97 21.53
C HIS A 44 -3.76 -2.97 20.67
N THR A 45 -4.24 -2.53 19.50
CA THR A 45 -4.98 -3.36 18.56
C THR A 45 -4.56 -3.02 17.14
N VAL A 46 -4.34 -4.06 16.32
CA VAL A 46 -4.14 -3.89 14.88
C VAL A 46 -4.97 -4.91 14.13
N ALA A 47 -5.59 -4.48 13.05
CA ALA A 47 -6.30 -5.33 12.11
C ALA A 47 -5.91 -4.97 10.67
N VAL A 48 -5.98 -5.93 9.76
CA VAL A 48 -5.83 -5.68 8.32
C VAL A 48 -7.18 -5.79 7.62
N HIS A 49 -7.52 -4.74 6.86
CA HIS A 49 -8.66 -4.71 5.96
C HIS A 49 -8.18 -5.16 4.58
N VAL A 50 -8.80 -6.19 4.02
CA VAL A 50 -8.50 -6.69 2.67
C VAL A 50 -9.76 -6.60 1.84
N GLU A 51 -9.65 -6.02 0.65
CA GLU A 51 -10.76 -5.88 -0.30
C GLU A 51 -11.42 -7.24 -0.58
N GLY A 52 -12.75 -7.27 -0.60
CA GLY A 52 -13.52 -8.51 -0.77
C GLY A 52 -13.70 -9.35 0.49
N GLN A 53 -13.03 -9.02 1.61
CA GLN A 53 -13.27 -9.66 2.90
C GLN A 53 -14.38 -8.93 3.67
N ALA A 54 -15.33 -9.71 4.23
CA ALA A 54 -16.47 -9.13 4.93
C ALA A 54 -16.11 -8.43 6.26
N LYS A 55 -14.99 -8.79 6.85
CA LYS A 55 -14.52 -8.25 8.15
C LYS A 55 -13.00 -8.08 8.13
N PRO A 56 -12.48 -7.08 8.89
CA PRO A 56 -11.08 -6.98 9.16
C PRO A 56 -10.53 -8.24 9.83
N ILE A 57 -9.29 -8.59 9.51
CA ILE A 57 -8.59 -9.73 10.12
C ILE A 57 -7.76 -9.20 11.28
N PRO A 58 -8.06 -9.58 12.53
CA PRO A 58 -7.26 -9.18 13.69
C PRO A 58 -5.83 -9.71 13.55
N MET A 59 -4.86 -8.86 13.88
CA MET A 59 -3.44 -9.21 13.84
C MET A 59 -2.93 -9.55 15.24
N GLN A 60 -1.87 -10.36 15.29
CA GLN A 60 -1.22 -10.77 16.54
C GLN A 60 0.15 -10.12 16.66
N LYS A 61 0.43 -9.55 17.84
CA LYS A 61 1.68 -8.87 18.15
C LYS A 61 2.69 -9.86 18.71
N ASP A 62 3.91 -9.81 18.21
CA ASP A 62 5.03 -10.54 18.76
C ASP A 62 5.81 -9.71 19.80
N GLU A 63 6.85 -10.31 20.40
CA GLU A 63 7.71 -9.66 21.40
C GLU A 63 8.52 -8.48 20.87
N GLN A 64 8.66 -8.38 19.52
CA GLN A 64 9.38 -7.30 18.85
C GLN A 64 8.47 -6.13 18.46
N GLY A 65 7.16 -6.24 18.72
CA GLY A 65 6.18 -5.23 18.36
C GLY A 65 5.71 -5.32 16.91
N ILE A 66 5.97 -6.45 16.25
CA ILE A 66 5.49 -6.72 14.89
C ILE A 66 4.14 -7.43 14.98
N TRP A 67 3.15 -6.83 14.35
CA TRP A 67 1.83 -7.39 14.19
C TRP A 67 1.79 -8.22 12.90
N SER A 68 1.16 -9.39 12.95
CA SER A 68 1.04 -10.27 11.80
C SER A 68 -0.33 -10.93 11.70
N ALA A 69 -0.79 -11.12 10.46
CA ALA A 69 -1.97 -11.93 10.13
C ALA A 69 -1.79 -12.55 8.76
N THR A 70 -2.37 -13.74 8.59
CA THR A 70 -2.37 -14.46 7.31
C THR A 70 -3.82 -14.74 6.90
N THR A 71 -4.15 -14.45 5.64
CA THR A 71 -5.47 -14.71 5.08
C THR A 71 -5.74 -16.20 4.87
N SER A 72 -7.01 -16.58 4.68
CA SER A 72 -7.32 -17.78 3.90
C SER A 72 -6.78 -17.63 2.48
N PRO A 73 -6.62 -18.73 1.70
CA PRO A 73 -6.26 -18.62 0.29
C PRO A 73 -7.18 -17.65 -0.45
N LEU A 74 -6.59 -16.69 -1.14
CA LEU A 74 -7.30 -15.73 -1.98
C LEU A 74 -7.22 -16.17 -3.45
N PRO A 75 -8.29 -16.00 -4.22
CA PRO A 75 -8.23 -16.16 -5.67
C PRO A 75 -7.18 -15.24 -6.30
N PRO A 76 -6.62 -15.60 -7.47
CA PRO A 76 -5.73 -14.71 -8.21
C PRO A 76 -6.42 -13.40 -8.57
N GLU A 77 -5.91 -12.27 -8.05
CA GLU A 77 -6.46 -10.93 -8.25
C GLU A 77 -5.53 -9.86 -7.66
N LEU A 78 -5.82 -8.59 -7.94
CA LEU A 78 -5.26 -7.42 -7.27
C LEU A 78 -6.19 -7.00 -6.13
N TYR A 79 -5.70 -7.07 -4.90
CA TYR A 79 -6.46 -6.69 -3.71
C TYR A 79 -5.96 -5.39 -3.13
N GLY A 80 -6.90 -4.46 -2.87
CA GLY A 80 -6.63 -3.33 -2.01
C GLY A 80 -6.57 -3.78 -0.54
N TYR A 81 -5.65 -3.21 0.25
CA TYR A 81 -5.61 -3.45 1.69
C TYR A 81 -5.09 -2.24 2.46
N SER A 82 -5.41 -2.20 3.73
CA SER A 82 -4.90 -1.20 4.68
C SER A 82 -4.90 -1.78 6.09
N PHE A 83 -4.14 -1.16 6.98
CA PHE A 83 -4.19 -1.49 8.40
C PHE A 83 -5.12 -0.54 9.14
N GLU A 84 -5.63 -1.01 10.27
CA GLU A 84 -6.28 -0.21 11.29
C GLU A 84 -5.53 -0.44 12.59
N ALA A 85 -4.86 0.59 13.10
CA ALA A 85 -4.16 0.56 14.37
C ALA A 85 -4.87 1.49 15.36
N ASP A 86 -5.36 0.93 16.47
CA ASP A 86 -6.13 1.64 17.50
C ASP A 86 -7.27 2.51 16.93
N GLY A 87 -8.01 1.93 15.97
CA GLY A 87 -9.13 2.60 15.27
C GLY A 87 -8.70 3.62 14.21
N MET A 88 -7.42 3.76 13.93
CA MET A 88 -6.92 4.70 12.91
C MET A 88 -6.44 3.95 11.67
N HIS A 89 -6.90 4.41 10.51
CA HIS A 89 -6.46 3.91 9.21
C HIS A 89 -4.96 4.18 9.00
N ARG A 90 -4.23 3.16 8.53
CA ARG A 90 -2.80 3.21 8.22
C ARG A 90 -2.52 2.53 6.90
N LEU A 91 -1.61 3.12 6.14
CA LEU A 91 -1.00 2.45 4.98
C LEU A 91 0.16 1.56 5.44
N ASP A 92 0.46 0.55 4.63
CA ASP A 92 1.64 -0.28 4.82
C ASP A 92 2.89 0.50 4.35
N PRO A 93 3.80 0.86 5.26
CA PRO A 93 5.01 1.59 4.88
C PRO A 93 6.01 0.72 4.12
N MET A 94 5.85 -0.60 4.14
CA MET A 94 6.74 -1.54 3.46
C MET A 94 6.31 -1.81 2.01
N ASN A 95 5.12 -1.32 1.60
CA ASN A 95 4.61 -1.50 0.25
C ASN A 95 4.37 -0.14 -0.43
N THR A 96 5.11 0.12 -1.50
CA THR A 96 5.00 1.38 -2.26
C THR A 96 3.88 1.38 -3.30
N VAL A 97 3.23 0.23 -3.54
CA VAL A 97 2.14 0.13 -4.51
C VAL A 97 0.84 0.61 -3.86
N ILE A 98 0.39 1.78 -4.30
CA ILE A 98 -0.79 2.46 -3.76
C ILE A 98 -1.93 2.40 -4.78
N LYS A 99 -3.13 2.06 -4.30
CA LYS A 99 -4.39 2.20 -5.02
C LYS A 99 -4.95 3.60 -4.73
N PRO A 100 -4.84 4.54 -5.68
CA PRO A 100 -5.36 5.89 -5.47
C PRO A 100 -6.90 5.85 -5.45
N ASN A 101 -7.48 6.55 -4.49
CA ASN A 101 -8.93 6.70 -4.38
C ASN A 101 -9.23 8.12 -3.88
N LEU A 102 -10.37 8.67 -4.28
CA LEU A 102 -10.77 10.02 -3.90
C LEU A 102 -11.04 10.15 -2.39
N LEU A 103 -11.56 9.10 -1.76
CA LEU A 103 -11.98 9.13 -0.34
C LEU A 103 -10.94 8.56 0.60
N SER A 104 -10.22 7.53 0.17
CA SER A 104 -9.20 6.87 1.00
C SER A 104 -8.15 6.19 0.13
N LEU A 105 -6.92 6.16 0.60
CA LEU A 105 -5.85 5.40 -0.02
C LEU A 105 -5.78 3.99 0.58
N SER A 106 -5.36 3.04 -0.22
CA SER A 106 -4.99 1.69 0.24
C SER A 106 -3.72 1.24 -0.48
N ASN A 107 -3.01 0.27 0.09
CA ASN A 107 -1.97 -0.43 -0.63
C ASN A 107 -2.60 -1.51 -1.52
N MET A 108 -1.81 -2.03 -2.46
CA MET A 108 -2.23 -3.14 -3.32
C MET A 108 -1.32 -4.34 -3.13
N VAL A 109 -1.90 -5.52 -3.15
CA VAL A 109 -1.18 -6.79 -3.24
C VAL A 109 -1.70 -7.60 -4.43
N HIS A 110 -0.78 -8.18 -5.19
CA HIS A 110 -1.08 -9.05 -6.30
C HIS A 110 -0.96 -10.52 -5.85
N VAL A 111 -2.06 -11.25 -5.93
CA VAL A 111 -2.08 -12.72 -5.77
C VAL A 111 -2.02 -13.32 -7.17
N PRO A 112 -0.90 -13.96 -7.55
CA PRO A 112 -0.71 -14.45 -8.92
C PRO A 112 -1.59 -15.67 -9.23
N GLY A 113 -1.93 -15.83 -10.52
CA GLY A 113 -2.59 -17.01 -11.05
C GLY A 113 -1.60 -18.03 -11.63
N THR A 114 -2.14 -19.07 -12.25
CA THR A 114 -1.35 -20.10 -12.96
C THR A 114 -0.84 -19.64 -14.33
N GLY A 115 -1.26 -18.45 -14.78
CA GLY A 115 -0.86 -17.80 -16.03
C GLY A 115 -1.03 -16.29 -15.92
N PRO A 116 -0.62 -15.54 -16.95
CA PRO A 116 -0.70 -14.09 -16.90
C PRO A 116 -2.15 -13.62 -16.80
N MET A 117 -2.39 -12.68 -15.92
CA MET A 117 -3.69 -12.03 -15.77
C MET A 117 -3.90 -11.02 -16.89
N ARG A 118 -5.16 -10.63 -17.13
CA ARG A 118 -5.51 -9.73 -18.26
C ARG A 118 -4.88 -8.33 -18.19
N TRP A 119 -4.48 -7.91 -16.99
CA TRP A 119 -3.82 -6.62 -16.75
C TRP A 119 -2.30 -6.71 -16.67
N GLU A 120 -1.73 -7.92 -16.71
CA GLU A 120 -0.29 -8.10 -16.74
C GLU A 120 0.24 -7.89 -18.16
N GLN A 121 1.47 -7.41 -18.23
CA GLN A 121 2.13 -7.21 -19.49
C GLN A 121 2.34 -8.55 -20.20
N GLN A 122 1.87 -8.65 -21.42
CA GLN A 122 1.97 -9.83 -22.26
C GLN A 122 2.58 -9.46 -23.63
N ASP A 123 3.21 -10.43 -24.29
CA ASP A 123 3.77 -10.23 -25.65
C ASP A 123 2.66 -10.39 -26.70
N ILE A 124 1.77 -9.40 -26.74
CA ILE A 124 0.66 -9.30 -27.70
C ILE A 124 0.64 -7.87 -28.28
N PRO A 125 -0.01 -7.64 -29.44
CA PRO A 125 -0.20 -6.28 -29.92
C PRO A 125 -0.89 -5.40 -28.88
N HIS A 126 -0.28 -4.27 -28.56
CA HIS A 126 -0.81 -3.29 -27.60
C HIS A 126 -1.39 -2.08 -28.31
N GLY A 127 -2.37 -1.46 -27.71
CA GLY A 127 -2.90 -0.17 -28.12
C GLY A 127 -2.08 0.99 -27.56
N ILE A 128 -2.57 2.19 -27.74
CA ILE A 128 -1.93 3.43 -27.29
C ILE A 128 -2.85 4.12 -26.29
N VAL A 129 -2.27 4.59 -25.19
CA VAL A 129 -2.96 5.48 -24.24
C VAL A 129 -2.52 6.91 -24.54
N HIS A 130 -3.46 7.76 -24.93
CA HIS A 130 -3.26 9.18 -25.16
C HIS A 130 -3.69 9.94 -23.91
N HIS A 131 -2.81 10.77 -23.36
CA HIS A 131 -3.11 11.66 -22.25
C HIS A 131 -3.30 13.08 -22.76
N HIS A 132 -4.51 13.62 -22.63
CA HIS A 132 -4.89 14.93 -23.13
C HIS A 132 -5.09 15.90 -21.97
N PHE A 133 -4.53 17.09 -22.11
CA PHE A 133 -4.70 18.19 -21.18
C PHE A 133 -5.54 19.28 -21.83
N TYR A 134 -6.47 19.86 -21.08
CA TYR A 134 -7.29 20.96 -21.57
C TYR A 134 -7.73 21.89 -20.44
N ARG A 135 -8.10 23.13 -20.80
CA ARG A 135 -8.73 24.04 -19.88
C ARG A 135 -10.25 23.92 -19.99
N SER A 136 -10.88 23.48 -18.90
CA SER A 136 -12.33 23.41 -18.84
C SER A 136 -12.93 24.80 -18.69
N LYS A 137 -13.80 25.19 -19.63
CA LYS A 137 -14.56 26.45 -19.53
C LYS A 137 -15.70 26.36 -18.51
N VAL A 138 -16.19 25.14 -18.23
CA VAL A 138 -17.30 24.89 -17.29
C VAL A 138 -16.83 24.97 -15.86
N VAL A 139 -15.70 24.30 -15.54
CA VAL A 139 -15.17 24.23 -14.18
C VAL A 139 -14.16 25.34 -13.89
N GLY A 140 -13.59 25.96 -14.92
CA GLY A 140 -12.67 27.09 -14.83
C GLY A 140 -11.21 26.72 -14.53
N ASP A 141 -10.86 25.43 -14.54
CA ASP A 141 -9.50 24.93 -14.23
C ASP A 141 -8.91 24.04 -15.34
N HIS A 142 -7.67 23.58 -15.12
CA HIS A 142 -7.03 22.61 -16.00
C HIS A 142 -7.48 21.20 -15.64
N ARG A 143 -7.85 20.44 -16.65
CA ARG A 143 -8.33 19.06 -16.59
C ARG A 143 -7.55 18.21 -17.56
N ASP A 144 -7.68 16.90 -17.38
CA ASP A 144 -7.10 15.90 -18.25
C ASP A 144 -8.05 14.70 -18.43
N TYR A 145 -7.80 13.94 -19.48
CA TYR A 145 -8.47 12.66 -19.73
C TYR A 145 -7.54 11.75 -20.52
N TYR A 146 -7.82 10.46 -20.42
CA TYR A 146 -7.11 9.42 -21.14
C TYR A 146 -8.01 8.81 -22.21
N VAL A 147 -7.46 8.59 -23.40
CA VAL A 147 -8.11 7.86 -24.48
C VAL A 147 -7.26 6.65 -24.83
N TYR A 148 -7.84 5.48 -24.76
CA TYR A 148 -7.20 4.27 -25.27
C TYR A 148 -7.63 4.01 -26.71
N THR A 149 -6.65 3.82 -27.61
CA THR A 149 -6.87 3.34 -28.97
C THR A 149 -6.34 1.92 -29.09
N PRO A 150 -7.17 0.94 -29.54
CA PRO A 150 -6.73 -0.46 -29.64
C PRO A 150 -5.65 -0.63 -30.72
N PRO A 151 -4.95 -1.77 -30.75
CA PRO A 151 -4.01 -2.07 -31.81
C PRO A 151 -4.65 -1.97 -33.19
N GLY A 152 -3.96 -1.31 -34.14
CA GLY A 152 -4.48 -1.13 -35.49
C GLY A 152 -5.62 -0.10 -35.65
N TYR A 153 -5.92 0.68 -34.61
CA TYR A 153 -6.91 1.75 -34.72
C TYR A 153 -6.44 2.82 -35.71
N ASP A 154 -7.28 3.05 -36.74
CA ASP A 154 -7.10 4.11 -37.71
C ASP A 154 -8.19 5.17 -37.52
N PRO A 155 -7.84 6.38 -37.06
CA PRO A 155 -8.83 7.45 -36.88
C PRO A 155 -9.49 7.90 -38.21
N ALA A 156 -8.81 7.72 -39.34
CA ALA A 156 -9.37 8.07 -40.67
C ALA A 156 -10.46 7.08 -41.12
N ALA A 157 -10.36 5.82 -40.74
CA ALA A 157 -11.39 4.81 -41.00
C ALA A 157 -12.63 4.98 -40.15
N ALA A 158 -12.51 5.56 -38.96
CA ALA A 158 -13.62 5.79 -38.02
C ALA A 158 -14.48 7.02 -38.40
N ALA A 159 -14.05 7.84 -39.33
CA ALA A 159 -14.73 9.05 -39.77
C ALA A 159 -15.66 8.85 -40.99
N GLN A 160 -15.84 7.61 -41.45
CA GLN A 160 -16.78 7.19 -42.48
C GLN A 160 -18.02 6.56 -41.86
#